data_a70b48b5b5e329c4910bb6d11e70ae44
#
_entry.id   a70b48b5b5e329c4910bb6d11e70ae44
#
_cell.length_a   1.000
_cell.length_b   1.000
_cell.length_c   1.000
_cell.angle_alpha   90.00
_cell.angle_beta   90.00
_cell.angle_gamma   90.00
#
_symmetry.space_group_name_H-M   'P 1'
#
loop_
_entity.id
_entity.type
_entity.pdbx_description
1 polymer ?
#
loop_
_entity_poly.entity_id
_entity_poly.type
_entity_poly.pdbx_seq_one_letter_code
_entity_poly.pdbx_strand_id
1 'polypeptide(L)'
;GVVAHSFTPRASFYIFMTAEDNEGNMQEMLEPIGDLGCFDEVFSSPTKYYGKIDALYEELMKKCEGVYADAGIKDCVLHPDLAGMLAHEAVGHTVEADFVQSGSVAAHMMNKQVASELINMTDFAHTAFGKTLPVPVYVDDEGVEAKDVKIIENGVLRNYMHNRESAEI
;
A
#
# COMPACT_ATOMS: atom_id res chain seq x y z
N GLY A 1 -11.12 -25.51 -19.53
CA GLY A 1 -11.05 -24.39 -18.57
C GLY A 1 -10.01 -24.71 -17.49
N VAL A 2 -9.37 -23.70 -16.99
CA VAL A 2 -8.45 -23.81 -15.84
C VAL A 2 -9.31 -23.66 -14.58
N VAL A 3 -9.14 -24.55 -13.62
CA VAL A 3 -9.73 -24.42 -12.29
C VAL A 3 -8.58 -24.10 -11.33
N ALA A 4 -8.61 -22.92 -10.75
CA ALA A 4 -7.68 -22.52 -9.72
C ALA A 4 -8.43 -22.35 -8.39
N HIS A 5 -7.79 -22.71 -7.30
CA HIS A 5 -8.33 -22.56 -5.96
C HIS A 5 -7.23 -22.08 -5.01
N SER A 6 -7.50 -21.01 -4.29
CA SER A 6 -6.60 -20.53 -3.24
C SER A 6 -7.40 -20.25 -1.96
N PHE A 7 -6.77 -20.47 -0.81
CA PHE A 7 -7.32 -20.13 0.49
C PHE A 7 -6.26 -19.38 1.30
N THR A 8 -6.52 -18.11 1.57
CA THR A 8 -5.59 -17.24 2.29
C THR A 8 -6.33 -16.55 3.42
N PRO A 9 -6.45 -17.20 4.59
CA PRO A 9 -7.12 -16.61 5.73
C PRO A 9 -6.33 -15.40 6.24
N ARG A 10 -7.05 -14.34 6.59
CA ARG A 10 -6.52 -13.12 7.17
C ARG A 10 -7.45 -12.65 8.26
N ALA A 11 -6.89 -12.19 9.36
CA ALA A 11 -7.66 -11.58 10.42
C ALA A 11 -7.08 -10.20 10.73
N SER A 12 -7.93 -9.20 10.82
CA SER A 12 -7.54 -7.83 11.15
C SER A 12 -8.59 -7.15 12.01
N PHE A 13 -8.15 -6.20 12.82
CA PHE A 13 -9.00 -5.21 13.46
C PHE A 13 -8.34 -3.83 13.40
N TYR A 14 -9.15 -2.80 13.61
CA TYR A 14 -8.73 -1.42 13.56
C TYR A 14 -9.00 -0.77 14.90
N ILE A 15 -8.02 0.00 15.38
CA ILE A 15 -8.16 0.82 16.58
C ILE A 15 -8.29 2.28 16.14
N PHE A 16 -9.41 2.88 16.47
CA PHE A 16 -9.62 4.32 16.29
C PHE A 16 -9.52 4.99 17.66
N MET A 17 -8.70 6.03 17.74
CA MET A 17 -8.61 6.87 18.93
C MET A 17 -8.88 8.31 18.54
N THR A 18 -9.68 8.99 19.34
CA THR A 18 -10.00 10.40 19.16
C THR A 18 -9.68 11.18 20.44
N ALA A 19 -9.19 12.38 20.29
CA ALA A 19 -8.99 13.32 21.39
C ALA A 19 -9.26 14.74 20.91
N GLU A 20 -9.59 15.63 21.83
CA GLU A 20 -9.76 17.05 21.56
C GLU A 20 -8.44 17.78 21.79
N ASP A 21 -8.03 18.63 20.84
CA ASP A 21 -6.86 19.49 21.00
C ASP A 21 -7.17 20.73 21.85
N ASN A 22 -6.16 21.55 22.10
CA ASN A 22 -6.29 22.73 22.93
C ASN A 22 -7.20 23.83 22.33
N GLU A 23 -7.55 23.73 21.06
CA GLU A 23 -8.43 24.65 20.34
C GLU A 23 -9.88 24.11 20.23
N GLY A 24 -10.13 22.90 20.74
CA GLY A 24 -11.44 22.25 20.68
C GLY A 24 -11.67 21.46 19.39
N ASN A 25 -10.63 21.22 18.58
CA ASN A 25 -10.76 20.41 17.37
C ASN A 25 -10.54 18.92 17.69
N MET A 26 -11.35 18.06 17.08
CA MET A 26 -11.19 16.61 17.21
C MET A 26 -10.00 16.13 16.37
N GLN A 27 -9.08 15.45 17.02
CA GLN A 27 -7.97 14.74 16.40
C GLN A 27 -8.26 13.24 16.43
N GLU A 28 -7.96 12.56 15.34
CA GLU A 28 -8.16 11.10 15.22
C GLU A 28 -6.87 10.43 14.75
N MET A 29 -6.63 9.23 15.26
CA MET A 29 -5.58 8.33 14.79
C MET A 29 -6.14 6.92 14.63
N LEU A 30 -5.58 6.18 13.66
CA LEU A 30 -5.94 4.83 13.29
C LEU A 30 -4.71 3.94 13.32
N GLU A 31 -4.81 2.79 13.97
CA GLU A 31 -3.82 1.70 13.91
C GLU A 31 -4.51 0.43 13.38
N PRO A 32 -4.16 -0.03 12.16
CA PRO A 32 -4.56 -1.34 11.67
C PRO A 32 -3.67 -2.43 12.30
N ILE A 33 -4.29 -3.47 12.82
CA ILE A 33 -3.60 -4.63 13.38
C ILE A 33 -4.13 -5.89 12.72
N GLY A 34 -3.24 -6.71 12.16
CA GLY A 34 -3.65 -7.95 11.52
C GLY A 34 -2.45 -8.76 11.05
N ASP A 35 -2.77 -9.98 10.62
CA ASP A 35 -1.79 -10.90 10.05
C ASP A 35 -2.50 -11.98 9.21
N LEU A 36 -1.71 -12.78 8.49
CA LEU A 36 -2.17 -14.02 7.86
C LEU A 36 -2.51 -15.05 8.93
N GLY A 37 -3.60 -15.77 8.74
CA GLY A 37 -4.10 -16.79 9.64
C GLY A 37 -5.55 -16.59 10.03
N CYS A 38 -6.12 -17.59 10.72
CA CYS A 38 -7.45 -17.49 11.30
C CYS A 38 -7.44 -16.58 12.52
N PHE A 39 -8.59 -16.06 12.89
CA PHE A 39 -8.74 -15.12 14.01
C PHE A 39 -8.12 -15.63 15.32
N ASP A 40 -8.37 -16.88 15.67
CA ASP A 40 -7.85 -17.49 16.89
C ASP A 40 -6.32 -17.63 16.92
N GLU A 41 -5.71 -17.74 15.75
CA GLU A 41 -4.24 -17.83 15.59
C GLU A 41 -3.62 -16.43 15.72
N VAL A 42 -4.15 -15.48 14.97
CA VAL A 42 -3.63 -14.10 14.92
C VAL A 42 -3.83 -13.40 16.27
N PHE A 43 -5.02 -13.54 16.87
CA PHE A 43 -5.40 -12.83 18.09
C PHE A 43 -5.44 -13.72 19.33
N SER A 44 -4.61 -14.78 19.37
CA SER A 44 -4.53 -15.72 20.50
C SER A 44 -4.14 -15.06 21.84
N SER A 45 -3.45 -13.92 21.82
CA SER A 45 -3.06 -13.16 23.00
C SER A 45 -3.25 -11.67 22.80
N PRO A 46 -4.32 -11.07 23.35
CA PRO A 46 -4.59 -9.64 23.24
C PRO A 46 -3.49 -8.75 23.82
N THR A 47 -2.77 -9.24 24.84
CA THR A 47 -1.73 -8.47 25.54
C THR A 47 -0.54 -8.10 24.64
N LYS A 48 -0.30 -8.87 23.57
CA LYS A 48 0.78 -8.54 22.62
C LYS A 48 0.57 -7.23 21.87
N TYR A 49 -0.66 -6.70 21.88
CA TYR A 49 -1.01 -5.46 21.18
C TYR A 49 -1.06 -4.24 22.09
N TYR A 50 -0.95 -4.40 23.42
CA TYR A 50 -1.04 -3.28 24.36
C TYR A 50 0.02 -2.20 24.10
N GLY A 51 1.25 -2.61 23.76
CA GLY A 51 2.30 -1.65 23.42
C GLY A 51 1.99 -0.83 22.16
N LYS A 52 1.26 -1.38 21.19
CA LYS A 52 0.80 -0.61 20.02
C LYS A 52 -0.29 0.40 20.40
N ILE A 53 -1.18 0.00 21.30
CA ILE A 53 -2.24 0.88 21.83
C ILE A 53 -1.63 2.05 22.58
N ASP A 54 -0.66 1.79 23.44
CA ASP A 54 0.05 2.83 24.19
C ASP A 54 0.79 3.78 23.24
N ALA A 55 1.48 3.26 22.22
CA ALA A 55 2.17 4.06 21.22
C ALA A 55 1.18 4.95 20.42
N LEU A 56 0.03 4.37 20.00
CA LEU A 56 -1.01 5.12 19.29
C LEU A 56 -1.56 6.28 20.15
N TYR A 57 -1.75 6.02 21.44
CA TYR A 57 -2.18 7.07 22.37
C TYR A 57 -1.14 8.18 22.51
N GLU A 58 0.14 7.83 22.68
CA GLU A 58 1.22 8.83 22.78
C GLU A 58 1.33 9.67 21.50
N GLU A 59 1.17 9.07 20.33
CA GLU A 59 1.19 9.78 19.06
C GLU A 59 -0.03 10.68 18.89
N LEU A 60 -1.21 10.23 19.30
CA LEU A 60 -2.41 11.06 19.29
C LEU A 60 -2.25 12.29 20.19
N MET A 61 -1.67 12.12 21.40
CA MET A 61 -1.41 13.26 22.30
C MET A 61 -0.42 14.25 21.68
N LYS A 62 0.65 13.78 21.03
CA LYS A 62 1.56 14.65 20.28
C LYS A 62 0.88 15.36 19.12
N LYS A 63 -0.05 14.66 18.42
CA LYS A 63 -0.84 15.27 17.35
C LYS A 63 -1.73 16.40 17.87
N CYS A 64 -2.33 16.26 19.06
CA CYS A 64 -3.11 17.32 19.70
C CYS A 64 -2.27 18.58 20.06
N GLU A 65 -0.96 18.42 20.23
CA GLU A 65 0.00 19.52 20.47
C GLU A 65 0.63 20.04 19.16
N GLY A 66 0.28 19.44 18.03
CA GLY A 66 0.85 19.73 16.71
C GLY A 66 0.53 21.14 16.23
N VAL A 67 1.38 21.65 15.34
CA VAL A 67 1.16 22.90 14.63
C VAL A 67 1.07 22.64 13.13
N TYR A 68 0.37 23.50 12.42
CA TYR A 68 0.31 23.40 10.96
C TYR A 68 1.68 23.69 10.34
N ALA A 69 2.06 22.88 9.35
CA ALA A 69 3.27 23.13 8.58
C ALA A 69 3.13 24.40 7.74
N ASP A 70 4.18 25.19 7.66
CA ASP A 70 4.22 26.33 6.75
C ASP A 70 4.11 25.88 5.30
N ALA A 71 3.33 26.60 4.49
CA ALA A 71 3.26 26.36 3.06
C ALA A 71 4.60 26.64 2.36
N GLY A 72 4.89 25.89 1.31
CA GLY A 72 6.10 26.08 0.49
C GLY A 72 6.72 24.77 0.03
N ILE A 73 7.82 24.88 -0.71
CA ILE A 73 8.62 23.75 -1.13
C ILE A 73 9.48 23.30 0.06
N LYS A 74 9.41 22.04 0.40
CA LYS A 74 10.12 21.42 1.54
C LYS A 74 10.80 20.12 1.10
N ASP A 75 11.95 19.84 1.67
CA ASP A 75 12.53 18.49 1.63
C ASP A 75 11.74 17.61 2.60
N CYS A 76 11.26 16.46 2.12
CA CYS A 76 10.43 15.55 2.89
C CYS A 76 11.10 14.18 3.02
N VAL A 77 11.14 13.66 4.25
CA VAL A 77 11.44 12.26 4.53
C VAL A 77 10.11 11.55 4.79
N LEU A 78 9.78 10.60 3.91
CA LEU A 78 8.52 9.87 4.00
C LEU A 78 8.69 8.60 4.85
N HIS A 79 7.76 8.38 5.78
CA HIS A 79 7.64 7.08 6.44
C HIS A 79 7.31 6.00 5.39
N PRO A 80 7.79 4.73 5.54
CA PRO A 80 7.54 3.67 4.56
C PRO A 80 6.08 3.50 4.18
N ASP A 81 5.14 3.58 5.11
CA ASP A 81 3.70 3.45 4.85
C ASP A 81 3.19 4.57 3.94
N LEU A 82 3.63 5.80 4.20
CA LEU A 82 3.27 6.94 3.35
C LEU A 82 3.94 6.85 1.98
N ALA A 83 5.18 6.35 1.91
CA ALA A 83 5.87 6.13 0.64
C ALA A 83 5.16 5.05 -0.20
N GLY A 84 4.66 3.98 0.45
CA GLY A 84 3.84 2.94 -0.19
C GLY A 84 2.52 3.50 -0.71
N MET A 85 1.84 4.32 0.09
CA MET A 85 0.59 4.98 -0.31
C MET A 85 0.83 5.93 -1.50
N LEU A 86 1.90 6.72 -1.47
CA LEU A 86 2.27 7.60 -2.58
C LEU A 86 2.56 6.79 -3.87
N ALA A 87 3.27 5.68 -3.76
CA ALA A 87 3.52 4.79 -4.90
C ALA A 87 2.22 4.22 -5.46
N HIS A 88 1.27 3.82 -4.61
CA HIS A 88 -0.04 3.32 -5.00
C HIS A 88 -0.86 4.40 -5.72
N GLU A 89 -1.07 5.56 -5.09
CA GLU A 89 -1.95 6.61 -5.61
C GLU A 89 -1.35 7.36 -6.82
N ALA A 90 -0.07 7.72 -6.75
CA ALA A 90 0.54 8.53 -7.80
C ALA A 90 0.98 7.72 -9.02
N VAL A 91 1.30 6.44 -8.86
CA VAL A 91 1.82 5.60 -9.94
C VAL A 91 0.92 4.38 -10.17
N GLY A 92 0.61 3.62 -9.14
CA GLY A 92 -0.13 2.35 -9.25
C GLY A 92 -1.37 2.49 -10.12
N HIS A 93 -2.30 3.33 -9.74
CA HIS A 93 -3.53 3.56 -10.52
C HIS A 93 -3.27 4.10 -11.92
N THR A 94 -2.25 4.93 -12.12
CA THR A 94 -1.98 5.51 -13.43
C THR A 94 -1.43 4.51 -14.45
N VAL A 95 -0.88 3.38 -13.98
CA VAL A 95 -0.26 2.33 -14.81
C VAL A 95 -1.11 1.06 -14.92
N GLU A 96 -2.33 1.07 -14.38
CA GLU A 96 -3.32 0.04 -14.69
C GLU A 96 -3.69 0.14 -16.18
N ALA A 97 -3.65 -0.98 -16.89
CA ALA A 97 -3.71 -0.94 -18.36
C ALA A 97 -5.05 -0.45 -18.92
N ASP A 98 -6.14 -0.64 -18.22
CA ASP A 98 -7.46 -0.09 -18.56
C ASP A 98 -7.51 1.44 -18.42
N PHE A 99 -6.89 2.00 -17.36
CA PHE A 99 -6.70 3.44 -17.22
C PHE A 99 -5.77 4.00 -18.29
N VAL A 100 -4.70 3.27 -18.63
CA VAL A 100 -3.78 3.64 -19.73
C VAL A 100 -4.53 3.72 -21.06
N GLN A 101 -5.38 2.75 -21.37
CA GLN A 101 -6.24 2.76 -22.57
C GLN A 101 -7.26 3.92 -22.56
N SER A 102 -7.73 4.30 -21.37
CA SER A 102 -8.65 5.43 -21.17
C SER A 102 -7.96 6.79 -21.15
N GLY A 103 -6.66 6.86 -21.37
CA GLY A 103 -5.91 8.12 -21.49
C GLY A 103 -5.26 8.61 -20.20
N SER A 104 -4.88 7.71 -19.30
CA SER A 104 -4.04 8.04 -18.14
C SER A 104 -2.80 8.83 -18.55
N VAL A 105 -2.26 9.62 -17.63
CA VAL A 105 -0.99 10.35 -17.80
C VAL A 105 0.18 9.42 -18.16
N ALA A 106 0.11 8.14 -17.80
CA ALA A 106 1.11 7.13 -18.12
C ALA A 106 1.01 6.57 -19.55
N ALA A 107 -0.08 6.84 -20.31
CA ALA A 107 -0.37 6.21 -21.61
C ALA A 107 0.76 6.33 -22.66
N HIS A 108 1.61 7.33 -22.55
CA HIS A 108 2.71 7.54 -23.50
C HIS A 108 4.09 7.56 -22.81
N MET A 109 4.18 7.01 -21.61
CA MET A 109 5.38 7.08 -20.78
C MET A 109 6.21 5.79 -20.77
N MET A 110 5.75 4.73 -21.45
CA MET A 110 6.49 3.49 -21.59
C MET A 110 7.92 3.74 -22.11
N ASN A 111 8.90 3.18 -21.40
CA ASN A 111 10.34 3.35 -21.64
C ASN A 111 10.87 4.79 -21.52
N LYS A 112 10.12 5.69 -20.90
CA LYS A 112 10.59 7.04 -20.56
C LYS A 112 10.96 7.17 -19.10
N GLN A 113 11.82 8.14 -18.82
CA GLN A 113 12.14 8.54 -17.44
C GLN A 113 10.92 9.22 -16.82
N VAL A 114 10.38 8.63 -15.74
CA VAL A 114 9.21 9.13 -15.01
C VAL A 114 9.52 9.50 -13.57
N ALA A 115 10.70 9.08 -13.08
CA ALA A 115 11.15 9.35 -11.72
C ALA A 115 12.69 9.48 -11.71
N SER A 116 13.25 9.81 -10.54
CA SER A 116 14.71 9.74 -10.34
C SER A 116 15.22 8.32 -10.61
N GLU A 117 16.45 8.20 -11.15
CA GLU A 117 17.15 6.90 -11.34
C GLU A 117 17.33 6.09 -10.05
N LEU A 118 17.16 6.71 -8.89
CA LEU A 118 17.18 6.02 -7.60
C LEU A 118 15.87 5.25 -7.31
N ILE A 119 14.81 5.51 -8.07
CA ILE A 119 13.48 4.93 -7.84
C ILE A 119 13.34 3.62 -8.62
N ASN A 120 12.98 2.58 -7.88
CA ASN A 120 12.51 1.31 -8.41
C ASN A 120 11.15 1.00 -7.76
N MET A 121 10.19 0.57 -8.58
CA MET A 121 8.86 0.19 -8.12
C MET A 121 8.49 -1.18 -8.68
N THR A 122 8.13 -2.09 -7.78
CA THR A 122 7.68 -3.44 -8.11
C THR A 122 6.35 -3.71 -7.41
N ASP A 123 5.39 -4.19 -8.17
CA ASP A 123 4.19 -4.80 -7.60
C ASP A 123 4.47 -6.30 -7.40
N PHE A 124 4.48 -6.72 -6.14
CA PHE A 124 4.81 -8.09 -5.77
C PHE A 124 3.53 -8.94 -5.68
N ALA A 125 3.57 -10.13 -6.25
CA ALA A 125 2.43 -11.02 -6.27
C ALA A 125 2.11 -11.65 -4.90
N HIS A 126 3.08 -12.32 -4.27
CA HIS A 126 2.83 -13.06 -3.03
C HIS A 126 3.95 -12.98 -2.00
N THR A 127 5.18 -12.68 -2.42
CA THR A 127 6.34 -12.58 -1.51
C THR A 127 7.21 -11.39 -1.87
N ALA A 128 7.70 -10.68 -0.87
CA ALA A 128 8.71 -9.64 -1.02
C ALA A 128 9.78 -9.79 0.08
N PHE A 129 11.05 -9.64 -0.28
CA PHE A 129 12.18 -9.68 0.64
C PHE A 129 12.20 -10.93 1.55
N GLY A 130 11.78 -12.09 1.00
CA GLY A 130 11.73 -13.36 1.72
C GLY A 130 10.57 -13.50 2.72
N LYS A 131 9.58 -12.60 2.68
CA LYS A 131 8.37 -12.66 3.51
C LYS A 131 7.12 -12.76 2.63
N THR A 132 6.13 -13.50 3.11
CA THR A 132 4.80 -13.49 2.49
C THR A 132 4.16 -12.12 2.69
N LEU A 133 3.52 -11.61 1.64
CA LEU A 133 2.81 -10.34 1.69
C LEU A 133 1.56 -10.43 2.57
N PRO A 134 1.11 -9.32 3.15
CA PRO A 134 -0.16 -9.29 3.91
C PRO A 134 -1.37 -9.69 3.07
N VAL A 135 -1.31 -9.47 1.75
CA VAL A 135 -2.34 -9.83 0.77
C VAL A 135 -1.68 -10.55 -0.40
N PRO A 136 -1.25 -11.82 -0.22
CA PRO A 136 -0.60 -12.56 -1.29
C PRO A 136 -1.62 -12.98 -2.34
N VAL A 137 -1.27 -12.82 -3.61
CA VAL A 137 -2.05 -13.30 -4.74
C VAL A 137 -1.24 -14.37 -5.47
N TYR A 138 -1.75 -15.59 -5.53
CA TYR A 138 -1.11 -16.71 -6.24
C TYR A 138 -1.71 -16.94 -7.62
N VAL A 139 -3.01 -16.72 -7.72
CA VAL A 139 -3.78 -16.80 -8.97
C VAL A 139 -4.79 -15.67 -8.92
N ASP A 140 -4.92 -14.93 -10.00
CA ASP A 140 -5.88 -13.84 -10.11
C ASP A 140 -7.32 -14.33 -10.39
N ASP A 141 -8.27 -13.41 -10.44
CA ASP A 141 -9.69 -13.72 -10.69
C ASP A 141 -9.95 -14.25 -12.11
N GLU A 142 -9.00 -14.10 -13.03
CA GLU A 142 -9.04 -14.62 -14.38
C GLU A 142 -8.38 -16.02 -14.50
N GLY A 143 -7.87 -16.57 -13.40
CA GLY A 143 -7.20 -17.86 -13.34
C GLY A 143 -5.77 -17.83 -13.89
N VAL A 144 -5.14 -16.66 -13.93
CA VAL A 144 -3.74 -16.47 -14.33
C VAL A 144 -2.84 -16.55 -13.10
N GLU A 145 -1.73 -17.26 -13.20
CA GLU A 145 -0.72 -17.28 -12.13
C GLU A 145 -0.13 -15.88 -11.95
N ALA A 146 -0.24 -15.35 -10.72
CA ALA A 146 0.25 -14.03 -10.39
C ALA A 146 1.80 -14.01 -10.36
N LYS A 147 2.38 -12.94 -10.89
CA LYS A 147 3.83 -12.72 -10.96
C LYS A 147 4.15 -11.29 -10.56
N ASP A 148 5.37 -11.12 -10.06
CA ASP A 148 5.88 -9.77 -9.76
C ASP A 148 6.00 -8.94 -11.05
N VAL A 149 5.58 -7.69 -10.97
CA VAL A 149 5.66 -6.73 -12.08
C VAL A 149 6.61 -5.59 -11.70
N LYS A 150 7.73 -5.48 -12.43
CA LYS A 150 8.60 -4.31 -12.32
C LYS A 150 7.98 -3.14 -13.09
N ILE A 151 7.39 -2.22 -12.38
CA ILE A 151 6.72 -1.04 -12.94
C ILE A 151 7.73 0.02 -13.32
N ILE A 152 8.61 0.40 -12.39
CA ILE A 152 9.70 1.36 -12.63
C ILE A 152 11.04 0.69 -12.31
N GLU A 153 11.99 0.85 -13.21
CA GLU A 153 13.36 0.39 -13.02
C GLU A 153 14.34 1.54 -13.32
N ASN A 154 15.11 1.93 -12.30
CA ASN A 154 16.05 3.07 -12.37
C ASN A 154 15.36 4.35 -12.90
N GLY A 155 14.14 4.62 -12.41
CA GLY A 155 13.33 5.77 -12.80
C GLY A 155 12.61 5.66 -14.14
N VAL A 156 12.82 4.58 -14.91
CA VAL A 156 12.21 4.37 -16.24
C VAL A 156 10.97 3.48 -16.10
N LEU A 157 9.83 3.91 -16.65
CA LEU A 157 8.61 3.10 -16.69
C LEU A 157 8.82 1.90 -17.64
N ARG A 158 8.65 0.68 -17.10
CA ARG A 158 8.94 -0.57 -17.80
C ARG A 158 7.72 -1.40 -18.12
N ASN A 159 6.69 -1.35 -17.29
CA ASN A 159 5.50 -2.15 -17.49
C ASN A 159 4.25 -1.40 -17.03
N TYR A 160 3.13 -1.78 -17.63
CA TYR A 160 1.79 -1.56 -17.09
C TYR A 160 1.30 -2.81 -16.39
N MET A 161 0.26 -2.69 -15.57
CA MET A 161 -0.43 -3.82 -14.94
C MET A 161 -1.57 -4.27 -15.85
N HIS A 162 -1.46 -5.48 -16.39
CA HIS A 162 -2.38 -6.01 -17.38
C HIS A 162 -3.33 -7.06 -16.80
N ASN A 163 -4.56 -7.08 -17.29
CA ASN A 163 -5.46 -8.22 -17.29
C ASN A 163 -5.35 -8.98 -18.63
N ARG A 164 -6.15 -10.04 -18.84
CA ARG A 164 -6.07 -10.83 -20.08
C ARG A 164 -6.48 -10.04 -21.32
N GLU A 165 -7.50 -9.18 -21.19
CA GLU A 165 -7.98 -8.36 -22.30
C GLU A 165 -6.91 -7.33 -22.71
N SER A 166 -6.35 -6.61 -21.76
CA SER A 166 -5.36 -5.58 -22.05
C SER A 166 -3.99 -6.13 -22.46
N ALA A 167 -3.70 -7.39 -22.14
CA ALA A 167 -2.44 -8.05 -22.52
C ALA A 167 -2.43 -8.51 -23.99
N GLU A 168 -3.58 -8.50 -24.68
CA GLU A 168 -3.71 -8.90 -26.10
C GLU A 168 -3.53 -7.71 -27.07
N ILE A 169 -3.44 -6.49 -26.55
CA ILE A 169 -3.33 -5.25 -27.31
C ILE A 169 -1.89 -4.73 -27.30
#